data_e4aa01c5fb9afdf55380e5abd28c073e
#
_entry.id   e4aa01c5fb9afdf55380e5abd28c073e
#
_cell.length_a   1.000
_cell.length_b   1.000
_cell.length_c   1.000
_cell.angle_alpha   90.00
_cell.angle_beta   90.00
_cell.angle_gamma   90.00
#
_symmetry.space_group_name_H-M   'P 1'
#
loop_
_entity.id
_entity.type
_entity.pdbx_description
1 polymer ?
#
loop_
_entity_poly.entity_id
_entity_poly.type
_entity_poly.pdbx_seq_one_letter_code
_entity_poly.pdbx_strand_id
1 'polypeptide(L)'
;MTATLIVLGSANTDFTVLVERHPQPGETLMGGDLVTATGGKGANQALAAARSGALPVFLGAVGADANGRAMLDALGSGGVDVSRTLTLEDAPTGVALITVSRDGENTSVVAPGANGRLSVESIVPIVRELAGPRTVLLAQLEIPLEVVVAAAETVDAAGGRVVLNLSPSREIPDALLTLCDPLVVNESEAHDLAGVTVDSVDDATAAATALLDRCRSVIITLGGDGAVFASPTGAGHVPAPRVTVVDTTGAGDAFVGAVCAELADGAALGAAGERGVAAG
;
A
#
# COMPACT_ATOMS: atom_id res chain seq x y z
N MET A 1 3.37 24.36 10.98
CA MET A 1 3.45 22.95 11.36
C MET A 1 3.51 22.16 10.06
N THR A 2 4.46 21.22 9.92
CA THR A 2 4.56 20.31 8.78
C THR A 2 3.37 19.34 8.75
N ALA A 3 2.96 18.89 7.57
CA ALA A 3 1.96 17.83 7.45
C ALA A 3 2.53 16.51 7.99
N THR A 4 1.70 15.66 8.54
CA THR A 4 2.11 14.35 9.06
C THR A 4 1.59 13.28 8.10
N LEU A 5 2.50 12.50 7.50
CA LEU A 5 2.14 11.31 6.73
C LEU A 5 2.28 10.08 7.64
N ILE A 6 1.18 9.44 7.94
CA ILE A 6 1.13 8.17 8.66
C ILE A 6 0.98 7.06 7.63
N VAL A 7 1.86 6.07 7.63
CA VAL A 7 1.71 4.84 6.85
C VAL A 7 1.42 3.70 7.80
N LEU A 8 0.18 3.23 7.83
CA LEU A 8 -0.30 2.13 8.65
C LEU A 8 -0.41 0.87 7.80
N GLY A 9 0.42 -0.13 8.06
CA GLY A 9 0.42 -1.33 7.23
C GLY A 9 1.41 -2.40 7.65
N SER A 10 1.60 -3.34 6.75
CA SER A 10 2.44 -4.53 6.93
C SER A 10 3.93 -4.26 6.75
N ALA A 11 4.74 -5.09 7.40
CA ALA A 11 6.16 -5.22 7.20
C ALA A 11 6.52 -6.72 7.13
N ASN A 12 7.09 -7.18 6.02
CA ASN A 12 7.41 -8.57 5.77
C ASN A 12 8.89 -8.74 5.40
N THR A 13 9.44 -9.90 5.70
CA THR A 13 10.65 -10.37 5.02
C THR A 13 10.22 -11.27 3.87
N ASP A 14 10.60 -10.92 2.66
CA ASP A 14 10.28 -11.67 1.45
C ASP A 14 11.42 -12.65 1.16
N PHE A 15 11.09 -13.93 1.09
CA PHE A 15 12.00 -15.02 0.71
C PHE A 15 11.63 -15.52 -0.68
N THR A 16 12.45 -15.19 -1.67
CA THR A 16 12.19 -15.52 -3.08
C THR A 16 13.14 -16.58 -3.57
N VAL A 17 12.60 -17.61 -4.24
CA VAL A 17 13.35 -18.65 -4.92
C VAL A 17 12.92 -18.73 -6.38
N LEU A 18 13.88 -18.66 -7.30
CA LEU A 18 13.66 -18.93 -8.72
C LEU A 18 13.57 -20.42 -8.95
N VAL A 19 12.55 -20.86 -9.68
CA VAL A 19 12.31 -22.26 -10.02
C VAL A 19 12.07 -22.41 -11.53
N GLU A 20 12.32 -23.60 -12.08
CA GLU A 20 12.02 -23.86 -13.51
C GLU A 20 10.50 -23.80 -13.77
N ARG A 21 9.70 -24.29 -12.85
CA ARG A 21 8.23 -24.24 -12.81
C ARG A 21 7.75 -24.36 -11.37
N HIS A 22 6.48 -24.05 -11.10
CA HIS A 22 5.93 -24.28 -9.78
C HIS A 22 5.80 -25.77 -9.46
N PRO A 23 6.09 -26.20 -8.19
CA PRO A 23 5.94 -27.60 -7.78
C PRO A 23 4.49 -28.04 -7.76
N GLN A 24 4.26 -29.30 -8.12
CA GLN A 24 2.96 -29.95 -7.94
C GLN A 24 2.81 -30.44 -6.48
N PRO A 25 1.58 -30.68 -5.99
CA PRO A 25 1.36 -31.24 -4.67
C PRO A 25 2.20 -32.51 -4.43
N GLY A 26 3.01 -32.53 -3.36
CA GLY A 26 3.89 -33.64 -3.02
C GLY A 26 5.23 -33.68 -3.76
N GLU A 27 5.50 -32.73 -4.63
CA GLU A 27 6.74 -32.66 -5.39
C GLU A 27 7.81 -31.84 -4.66
N THR A 28 9.08 -32.26 -4.80
CA THR A 28 10.24 -31.47 -4.39
C THR A 28 11.02 -31.05 -5.62
N LEU A 29 11.19 -29.73 -5.81
CA LEU A 29 12.04 -29.16 -6.88
C LEU A 29 13.28 -28.53 -6.28
N MET A 30 14.39 -28.62 -7.03
CA MET A 30 15.57 -27.82 -6.74
C MET A 30 15.39 -26.45 -7.42
N GLY A 31 15.48 -25.38 -6.63
CA GLY A 31 15.45 -23.99 -7.10
C GLY A 31 16.84 -23.38 -7.17
N GLY A 32 16.88 -22.11 -7.52
CA GLY A 32 18.07 -21.25 -7.43
C GLY A 32 18.39 -20.85 -5.98
N ASP A 33 19.31 -19.89 -5.84
CA ASP A 33 19.65 -19.33 -4.53
C ASP A 33 18.46 -18.56 -3.91
N LEU A 34 18.39 -18.59 -2.58
CA LEU A 34 17.43 -17.82 -1.82
C LEU A 34 17.78 -16.33 -1.86
N VAL A 35 16.87 -15.52 -2.35
CA VAL A 35 16.94 -14.06 -2.27
C VAL A 35 16.08 -13.59 -1.10
N THR A 36 16.66 -12.77 -0.23
CA THR A 36 15.94 -12.17 0.91
C THR A 36 15.86 -10.67 0.72
N ALA A 37 14.66 -10.13 0.84
CA ALA A 37 14.39 -8.70 0.73
C ALA A 37 13.43 -8.22 1.83
N THR A 38 13.43 -6.93 2.08
CA THR A 38 12.35 -6.29 2.84
C THR A 38 11.13 -6.13 1.94
N GLY A 39 9.95 -6.41 2.47
CA GLY A 39 8.68 -6.35 1.77
C GLY A 39 7.53 -5.97 2.70
N GLY A 40 6.31 -6.24 2.24
CA GLY A 40 5.09 -5.78 2.87
C GLY A 40 4.66 -4.41 2.33
N LYS A 41 3.39 -4.31 1.93
CA LYS A 41 2.86 -3.10 1.27
C LYS A 41 3.06 -1.83 2.11
N GLY A 42 2.86 -1.92 3.42
CA GLY A 42 3.07 -0.79 4.32
C GLY A 42 4.51 -0.29 4.31
N ALA A 43 5.48 -1.19 4.48
CA ALA A 43 6.91 -0.86 4.46
C ALA A 43 7.36 -0.31 3.10
N ASN A 44 6.93 -0.95 2.00
CA ASN A 44 7.25 -0.52 0.64
C ASN A 44 6.72 0.90 0.36
N GLN A 45 5.46 1.16 0.70
CA GLN A 45 4.81 2.47 0.48
C GLN A 45 5.42 3.56 1.38
N ALA A 46 5.83 3.23 2.60
CA ALA A 46 6.54 4.17 3.47
C ALA A 46 7.91 4.55 2.88
N LEU A 47 8.70 3.57 2.40
CA LEU A 47 9.96 3.82 1.72
C LEU A 47 9.78 4.64 0.44
N ALA A 48 8.74 4.35 -0.35
CA ALA A 48 8.43 5.09 -1.56
C ALA A 48 8.07 6.55 -1.26
N ALA A 49 7.27 6.79 -0.23
CA ALA A 49 6.94 8.14 0.23
C ALA A 49 8.19 8.90 0.71
N ALA A 50 9.07 8.25 1.46
CA ALA A 50 10.32 8.84 1.91
C ALA A 50 11.24 9.22 0.73
N ARG A 51 11.38 8.32 -0.26
CA ARG A 51 12.14 8.58 -1.50
C ARG A 51 11.53 9.72 -2.33
N SER A 52 10.23 9.96 -2.19
CA SER A 52 9.53 11.09 -2.82
C SER A 52 9.64 12.40 -2.04
N GLY A 53 10.40 12.42 -0.93
CA GLY A 53 10.71 13.62 -0.14
C GLY A 53 9.84 13.83 1.09
N ALA A 54 8.86 12.94 1.38
CA ALA A 54 8.09 13.00 2.61
C ALA A 54 8.89 12.49 3.83
N LEU A 55 8.36 12.73 5.02
CA LEU A 55 8.86 12.18 6.28
C LEU A 55 7.77 11.30 6.91
N PRO A 56 7.56 10.08 6.37
CA PRO A 56 6.48 9.23 6.84
C PRO A 56 6.79 8.63 8.21
N VAL A 57 5.76 8.54 9.06
CA VAL A 57 5.76 7.76 10.29
C VAL A 57 5.17 6.39 9.97
N PHE A 58 5.95 5.33 10.13
CA PHE A 58 5.47 3.97 9.90
C PHE A 58 4.83 3.41 11.18
N LEU A 59 3.54 3.05 11.06
CA LEU A 59 2.78 2.31 12.06
C LEU A 59 2.54 0.89 11.57
N GLY A 60 3.14 -0.06 12.24
CA GLY A 60 3.04 -1.47 11.95
C GLY A 60 3.61 -2.27 13.10
N ALA A 61 3.83 -3.56 12.88
CA ALA A 61 4.48 -4.42 13.87
C ALA A 61 5.51 -5.33 13.23
N VAL A 62 6.61 -5.55 13.95
CA VAL A 62 7.63 -6.55 13.65
C VAL A 62 7.83 -7.45 14.87
N GLY A 63 8.42 -8.62 14.69
CA GLY A 63 8.86 -9.47 15.77
C GLY A 63 10.16 -8.98 16.40
N ALA A 64 10.43 -9.37 17.65
CA ALA A 64 11.72 -9.16 18.32
C ALA A 64 12.80 -10.11 17.79
N ASP A 65 12.86 -10.32 16.48
CA ASP A 65 13.74 -11.26 15.79
C ASP A 65 14.73 -10.55 14.84
N ALA A 66 15.54 -11.31 14.13
CA ALA A 66 16.53 -10.77 13.20
C ALA A 66 15.89 -10.06 12.01
N ASN A 67 14.76 -10.58 11.52
CA ASN A 67 14.02 -10.01 10.41
C ASN A 67 13.41 -8.67 10.80
N GLY A 68 12.82 -8.57 12.00
CA GLY A 68 12.26 -7.32 12.52
C GLY A 68 13.32 -6.23 12.68
N ARG A 69 14.49 -6.57 13.22
CA ARG A 69 15.62 -5.62 13.31
C ARG A 69 16.06 -5.15 11.94
N ALA A 70 16.28 -6.07 11.00
CA ALA A 70 16.67 -5.72 9.63
C ALA A 70 15.63 -4.82 8.92
N MET A 71 14.34 -5.07 9.14
CA MET A 71 13.26 -4.24 8.62
C MET A 71 13.30 -2.82 9.18
N LEU A 72 13.41 -2.68 10.51
CA LEU A 72 13.47 -1.35 11.15
C LEU A 72 14.72 -0.57 10.72
N ASP A 73 15.86 -1.25 10.58
CA ASP A 73 17.11 -0.65 10.09
C ASP A 73 16.96 -0.18 8.63
N ALA A 74 16.32 -0.99 7.77
CA ALA A 74 16.08 -0.63 6.37
C ALA A 74 15.13 0.57 6.24
N LEU A 75 14.03 0.57 6.96
CA LEU A 75 13.06 1.68 6.98
C LEU A 75 13.71 2.96 7.52
N GLY A 76 14.38 2.91 8.66
CA GLY A 76 15.05 4.06 9.26
C GLY A 76 16.15 4.63 8.36
N SER A 77 16.98 3.76 7.76
CA SER A 77 18.01 4.18 6.80
C SER A 77 17.40 4.77 5.51
N GLY A 78 16.18 4.36 5.16
CA GLY A 78 15.42 4.88 4.04
C GLY A 78 14.69 6.20 4.30
N GLY A 79 14.82 6.78 5.51
CA GLY A 79 14.21 8.06 5.88
C GLY A 79 12.80 7.96 6.48
N VAL A 80 12.38 6.75 6.89
CA VAL A 80 11.09 6.51 7.53
C VAL A 80 11.26 6.61 9.06
N ASP A 81 10.36 7.33 9.73
CA ASP A 81 10.30 7.33 11.19
C ASP A 81 9.65 6.03 11.70
N VAL A 82 10.45 5.17 12.30
CA VAL A 82 10.04 3.88 12.88
C VAL A 82 9.83 3.95 14.40
N SER A 83 9.93 5.13 15.01
CA SER A 83 9.86 5.29 16.47
C SER A 83 8.51 4.85 17.08
N ARG A 84 7.49 4.73 16.25
CA ARG A 84 6.14 4.30 16.62
C ARG A 84 5.80 2.89 16.15
N THR A 85 6.73 2.18 15.51
CA THR A 85 6.55 0.78 15.10
C THR A 85 6.61 -0.14 16.31
N LEU A 86 5.67 -1.08 16.40
CA LEU A 86 5.60 -2.03 17.51
C LEU A 86 6.61 -3.18 17.30
N THR A 87 7.31 -3.57 18.37
CA THR A 87 8.15 -4.78 18.39
C THR A 87 7.52 -5.78 19.35
N LEU A 88 7.11 -6.95 18.83
CA LEU A 88 6.39 -7.97 19.59
C LEU A 88 7.32 -9.12 19.96
N GLU A 89 7.37 -9.48 21.26
CA GLU A 89 8.18 -10.58 21.78
C GLU A 89 7.54 -11.96 21.52
N ASP A 90 6.22 -12.00 21.34
CA ASP A 90 5.40 -13.22 21.24
C ASP A 90 4.95 -13.54 19.80
N ALA A 91 5.43 -12.80 18.83
CA ALA A 91 5.12 -13.04 17.42
C ALA A 91 6.37 -12.84 16.54
N PRO A 92 6.62 -13.70 15.53
CA PRO A 92 7.68 -13.46 14.57
C PRO A 92 7.32 -12.31 13.62
N THR A 93 8.31 -11.71 12.98
CA THR A 93 8.09 -10.79 11.87
C THR A 93 7.34 -11.49 10.74
N GLY A 94 6.46 -10.75 10.03
CA GLY A 94 5.74 -11.27 8.88
C GLY A 94 6.70 -11.75 7.78
N VAL A 95 6.31 -12.80 7.07
CA VAL A 95 7.11 -13.42 6.01
C VAL A 95 6.25 -13.68 4.78
N ALA A 96 6.79 -13.37 3.60
CA ALA A 96 6.27 -13.88 2.34
C ALA A 96 7.24 -14.92 1.75
N LEU A 97 6.72 -16.10 1.43
CA LEU A 97 7.43 -17.16 0.72
C LEU A 97 7.02 -17.09 -0.75
N ILE A 98 7.96 -16.73 -1.61
CA ILE A 98 7.70 -16.43 -3.03
C ILE A 98 8.48 -17.40 -3.89
N THR A 99 7.80 -18.06 -4.84
CA THR A 99 8.46 -18.77 -5.93
C THR A 99 8.16 -18.06 -7.24
N VAL A 100 9.20 -17.86 -8.06
CA VAL A 100 9.09 -17.25 -9.38
C VAL A 100 9.55 -18.28 -10.40
N SER A 101 8.65 -18.66 -11.32
CA SER A 101 8.95 -19.60 -12.39
C SER A 101 9.66 -18.91 -13.55
N ARG A 102 10.24 -19.72 -14.45
CA ARG A 102 11.05 -19.23 -15.58
C ARG A 102 10.28 -18.36 -16.57
N ASP A 103 8.98 -18.53 -16.68
CA ASP A 103 8.04 -17.71 -17.46
C ASP A 103 7.66 -16.39 -16.80
N GLY A 104 8.17 -16.16 -15.57
CA GLY A 104 7.94 -14.93 -14.81
C GLY A 104 6.70 -14.97 -13.92
N GLU A 105 5.94 -16.08 -13.90
CA GLU A 105 4.81 -16.22 -13.00
C GLU A 105 5.29 -16.38 -11.55
N ASN A 106 4.57 -15.78 -10.60
CA ASN A 106 4.88 -15.92 -9.18
C ASN A 106 3.74 -16.55 -8.40
N THR A 107 4.11 -17.25 -7.34
CA THR A 107 3.18 -17.66 -6.29
C THR A 107 3.72 -17.23 -4.95
N SER A 108 2.84 -16.73 -4.08
CA SER A 108 3.22 -16.23 -2.76
C SER A 108 2.33 -16.82 -1.68
N VAL A 109 2.97 -17.18 -0.55
CA VAL A 109 2.29 -17.56 0.69
C VAL A 109 2.76 -16.62 1.77
N VAL A 110 1.83 -15.89 2.39
CA VAL A 110 2.14 -14.91 3.43
C VAL A 110 1.81 -15.49 4.80
N ALA A 111 2.81 -15.52 5.68
CA ALA A 111 2.64 -15.74 7.11
C ALA A 111 2.61 -14.37 7.79
N PRO A 112 1.45 -13.89 8.28
CA PRO A 112 1.30 -12.51 8.73
C PRO A 112 2.16 -12.16 9.96
N GLY A 113 2.47 -13.12 10.80
CA GLY A 113 3.29 -12.88 11.98
C GLY A 113 2.79 -11.71 12.83
N ALA A 114 3.68 -10.78 13.16
CA ALA A 114 3.38 -9.58 13.93
C ALA A 114 2.33 -8.67 13.27
N ASN A 115 2.27 -8.61 11.94
CA ASN A 115 1.24 -7.82 11.23
C ASN A 115 -0.17 -8.25 11.64
N GLY A 116 -0.40 -9.55 11.78
CA GLY A 116 -1.70 -10.10 12.19
C GLY A 116 -2.02 -9.93 13.68
N ARG A 117 -1.10 -9.40 14.47
CA ARG A 117 -1.28 -9.13 15.91
C ARG A 117 -1.57 -7.67 16.23
N LEU A 118 -1.58 -6.81 15.23
CA LEU A 118 -2.01 -5.43 15.42
C LEU A 118 -3.45 -5.40 15.93
N SER A 119 -3.71 -4.53 16.89
CA SER A 119 -5.05 -4.34 17.46
C SER A 119 -5.43 -2.86 17.53
N VAL A 120 -6.72 -2.61 17.63
CA VAL A 120 -7.27 -1.25 17.80
C VAL A 120 -6.68 -0.58 19.04
N GLU A 121 -6.54 -1.34 20.14
CA GLU A 121 -6.02 -0.86 21.41
C GLU A 121 -4.54 -0.44 21.31
N SER A 122 -3.77 -1.09 20.46
CA SER A 122 -2.34 -0.79 20.27
C SER A 122 -2.10 0.38 19.32
N ILE A 123 -2.94 0.56 18.29
CA ILE A 123 -2.71 1.52 17.21
C ILE A 123 -3.47 2.83 17.38
N VAL A 124 -4.75 2.78 17.76
CA VAL A 124 -5.59 3.99 17.82
C VAL A 124 -5.08 5.07 18.78
N PRO A 125 -4.51 4.76 19.95
CA PRO A 125 -3.91 5.80 20.80
C PRO A 125 -2.78 6.56 20.11
N ILE A 126 -1.93 5.86 19.33
CA ILE A 126 -0.82 6.47 18.58
C ILE A 126 -1.36 7.33 17.43
N VAL A 127 -2.34 6.81 16.68
CA VAL A 127 -2.99 7.56 15.60
C VAL A 127 -3.62 8.85 16.14
N ARG A 128 -4.32 8.77 17.28
CA ARG A 128 -4.96 9.93 17.91
C ARG A 128 -3.97 11.00 18.33
N GLU A 129 -2.76 10.62 18.78
CA GLU A 129 -1.69 11.57 19.13
C GLU A 129 -1.18 12.31 17.89
N LEU A 130 -1.11 11.63 16.72
CA LEU A 130 -0.56 12.15 15.48
C LEU A 130 -1.60 12.83 14.59
N ALA A 131 -2.90 12.52 14.77
CA ALA A 131 -3.96 12.97 13.89
C ALA A 131 -4.27 14.47 14.04
N GLY A 132 -4.55 15.10 12.92
CA GLY A 132 -4.96 16.51 12.83
C GLY A 132 -5.36 16.89 11.41
N PRO A 133 -5.77 18.15 11.18
CA PRO A 133 -6.34 18.59 9.89
C PRO A 133 -5.36 18.52 8.70
N ARG A 134 -4.07 18.29 8.94
CA ARG A 134 -3.05 18.12 7.89
C ARG A 134 -2.40 16.74 7.94
N THR A 135 -3.02 15.79 8.60
CA THR A 135 -2.58 14.40 8.60
C THR A 135 -3.10 13.71 7.36
N VAL A 136 -2.23 12.98 6.68
CA VAL A 136 -2.58 11.99 5.66
C VAL A 136 -2.31 10.62 6.24
N LEU A 137 -3.33 9.78 6.31
CA LEU A 137 -3.22 8.36 6.65
C LEU A 137 -3.19 7.57 5.35
N LEU A 138 -2.13 6.81 5.12
CA LEU A 138 -2.08 5.79 4.08
C LEU A 138 -2.22 4.42 4.73
N ALA A 139 -3.15 3.60 4.27
CA ALA A 139 -3.35 2.24 4.75
C ALA A 139 -3.56 1.25 3.60
N GLN A 140 -3.28 -0.05 3.87
CA GLN A 140 -3.51 -1.18 2.97
C GLN A 140 -4.18 -2.31 3.76
N LEU A 141 -4.42 -3.48 3.12
CA LEU A 141 -5.26 -4.54 3.70
C LEU A 141 -4.48 -5.82 4.09
N GLU A 142 -3.17 -5.71 4.32
CA GLU A 142 -2.33 -6.81 4.83
C GLU A 142 -2.24 -6.86 6.37
N ILE A 143 -3.05 -6.07 7.05
CA ILE A 143 -3.19 -6.04 8.51
C ILE A 143 -4.67 -6.22 8.88
N PRO A 144 -5.04 -6.43 10.16
CA PRO A 144 -6.43 -6.59 10.55
C PRO A 144 -7.29 -5.39 10.12
N LEU A 145 -8.41 -5.70 9.44
CA LEU A 145 -9.29 -4.67 8.87
C LEU A 145 -9.87 -3.72 9.92
N GLU A 146 -10.20 -4.24 11.09
CA GLU A 146 -10.72 -3.45 12.21
C GLU A 146 -9.75 -2.37 12.67
N VAL A 147 -8.43 -2.61 12.54
CA VAL A 147 -7.39 -1.63 12.85
C VAL A 147 -7.38 -0.52 11.81
N VAL A 148 -7.48 -0.89 10.52
CA VAL A 148 -7.55 0.08 9.41
C VAL A 148 -8.79 0.97 9.55
N VAL A 149 -9.96 0.37 9.81
CA VAL A 149 -11.23 1.10 10.01
C VAL A 149 -11.10 2.09 11.16
N ALA A 150 -10.66 1.64 12.33
CA ALA A 150 -10.58 2.49 13.52
C ALA A 150 -9.54 3.63 13.37
N ALA A 151 -8.42 3.37 12.68
CA ALA A 151 -7.44 4.39 12.35
C ALA A 151 -7.99 5.44 11.38
N ALA A 152 -8.69 5.00 10.32
CA ALA A 152 -9.32 5.87 9.33
C ALA A 152 -10.36 6.78 9.98
N GLU A 153 -11.27 6.22 10.80
CA GLU A 153 -12.25 6.99 11.57
C GLU A 153 -11.58 8.02 12.49
N THR A 154 -10.47 7.64 13.14
CA THR A 154 -9.74 8.55 14.05
C THR A 154 -9.14 9.73 13.30
N VAL A 155 -8.54 9.49 12.13
CA VAL A 155 -7.93 10.55 11.30
C VAL A 155 -9.00 11.44 10.68
N ASP A 156 -10.08 10.86 10.16
CA ASP A 156 -11.21 11.64 9.59
C ASP A 156 -11.86 12.53 10.64
N ALA A 157 -12.12 12.02 11.85
CA ALA A 157 -12.68 12.79 12.96
C ALA A 157 -11.77 13.96 13.39
N ALA A 158 -10.47 13.86 13.14
CA ALA A 158 -9.50 14.94 13.38
C ALA A 158 -9.37 15.92 12.18
N GLY A 159 -10.16 15.71 11.12
CA GLY A 159 -10.15 16.52 9.89
C GLY A 159 -8.99 16.18 8.94
N GLY A 160 -8.31 15.07 9.13
CA GLY A 160 -7.25 14.56 8.27
C GLY A 160 -7.80 13.85 7.03
N ARG A 161 -6.90 13.43 6.15
CA ARG A 161 -7.19 12.74 4.89
C ARG A 161 -6.88 11.26 5.02
N VAL A 162 -7.75 10.41 4.49
CA VAL A 162 -7.58 8.95 4.48
C VAL A 162 -7.33 8.47 3.06
N VAL A 163 -6.18 7.87 2.81
CA VAL A 163 -5.83 7.19 1.57
C VAL A 163 -5.85 5.70 1.84
N LEU A 164 -6.68 4.96 1.12
CA LEU A 164 -6.74 3.51 1.20
C LEU A 164 -6.29 2.90 -0.14
N ASN A 165 -5.20 2.15 -0.11
CA ASN A 165 -4.88 1.23 -1.19
C ASN A 165 -5.59 -0.10 -0.92
N LEU A 166 -6.61 -0.42 -1.73
CA LEU A 166 -7.48 -1.61 -1.58
C LEU A 166 -6.74 -2.90 -1.99
N SER A 167 -5.58 -3.12 -1.45
CA SER A 167 -4.72 -4.25 -1.80
C SER A 167 -4.22 -4.99 -0.55
N PRO A 168 -4.31 -6.35 -0.51
CA PRO A 168 -5.01 -7.21 -1.48
C PRO A 168 -6.53 -6.95 -1.50
N SER A 169 -7.16 -7.22 -2.66
CA SER A 169 -8.62 -7.08 -2.81
C SER A 169 -9.38 -7.91 -1.79
N ARG A 170 -10.32 -7.28 -1.11
CA ARG A 170 -11.24 -7.91 -0.16
C ARG A 170 -12.46 -7.03 0.07
N GLU A 171 -13.54 -7.62 0.58
CA GLU A 171 -14.69 -6.85 1.04
C GLU A 171 -14.33 -5.92 2.20
N ILE A 172 -14.76 -4.67 2.11
CA ILE A 172 -14.59 -3.65 3.15
C ILE A 172 -15.93 -2.97 3.44
N PRO A 173 -16.14 -2.46 4.67
CA PRO A 173 -17.36 -1.74 5.01
C PRO A 173 -17.53 -0.46 4.19
N ASP A 174 -18.76 -0.16 3.76
CA ASP A 174 -19.08 1.11 3.09
C ASP A 174 -18.70 2.33 3.94
N ALA A 175 -18.78 2.21 5.27
CA ALA A 175 -18.33 3.26 6.18
C ALA A 175 -16.84 3.61 5.97
N LEU A 176 -15.96 2.63 5.70
CA LEU A 176 -14.56 2.91 5.39
C LEU A 176 -14.41 3.56 4.00
N LEU A 177 -15.16 3.08 3.00
CA LEU A 177 -15.13 3.67 1.66
C LEU A 177 -15.48 5.16 1.66
N THR A 178 -16.49 5.57 2.43
CA THR A 178 -16.93 6.98 2.52
C THR A 178 -15.87 7.93 3.10
N LEU A 179 -14.86 7.39 3.76
CA LEU A 179 -13.73 8.16 4.30
C LEU A 179 -12.58 8.32 3.28
N CYS A 180 -12.51 7.46 2.26
CA CYS A 180 -11.37 7.41 1.33
C CYS A 180 -11.25 8.68 0.47
N ASP A 181 -10.08 9.29 0.50
CA ASP A 181 -9.70 10.48 -0.26
C ASP A 181 -8.17 10.49 -0.58
N PRO A 182 -7.73 9.76 -1.61
CA PRO A 182 -8.44 8.84 -2.48
C PRO A 182 -8.52 7.38 -1.99
N LEU A 183 -9.47 6.65 -2.57
CA LEU A 183 -9.40 5.21 -2.73
C LEU A 183 -8.46 4.90 -3.91
N VAL A 184 -7.44 4.06 -3.71
CA VAL A 184 -6.50 3.66 -4.76
C VAL A 184 -6.68 2.17 -5.06
N VAL A 185 -6.95 1.85 -6.31
CA VAL A 185 -7.22 0.49 -6.82
C VAL A 185 -6.51 0.28 -8.17
N ASN A 186 -6.25 -0.96 -8.53
CA ASN A 186 -5.90 -1.37 -9.90
C ASN A 186 -7.16 -1.78 -10.68
N GLU A 187 -7.00 -2.21 -11.95
CA GLU A 187 -8.11 -2.62 -12.82
C GLU A 187 -8.93 -3.76 -12.20
N SER A 188 -8.28 -4.79 -11.67
CA SER A 188 -8.94 -5.96 -11.07
C SER A 188 -9.69 -5.58 -9.78
N GLU A 189 -9.06 -4.77 -8.92
CA GLU A 189 -9.65 -4.28 -7.68
C GLU A 189 -10.84 -3.34 -7.96
N ALA A 190 -10.73 -2.51 -9.01
CA ALA A 190 -11.83 -1.67 -9.48
C ALA A 190 -13.00 -2.51 -10.02
N HIS A 191 -12.70 -3.58 -10.76
CA HIS A 191 -13.71 -4.54 -11.23
C HIS A 191 -14.45 -5.19 -10.05
N ASP A 192 -13.72 -5.71 -9.07
CA ASP A 192 -14.30 -6.37 -7.88
C ASP A 192 -15.22 -5.42 -7.10
N LEU A 193 -14.83 -4.14 -7.00
CA LEU A 193 -15.57 -3.15 -6.21
C LEU A 193 -16.76 -2.53 -6.96
N ALA A 194 -16.61 -2.26 -8.26
CA ALA A 194 -17.60 -1.57 -9.08
C ALA A 194 -18.47 -2.53 -9.91
N GLY A 195 -18.05 -3.79 -10.06
CA GLY A 195 -18.74 -4.80 -10.87
C GLY A 195 -18.69 -4.51 -12.38
N VAL A 196 -17.74 -3.68 -12.83
CA VAL A 196 -17.54 -3.31 -14.23
C VAL A 196 -16.15 -3.69 -14.69
N THR A 197 -16.01 -4.16 -15.93
CA THR A 197 -14.72 -4.45 -16.53
C THR A 197 -13.99 -3.15 -16.88
N VAL A 198 -12.70 -3.09 -16.63
CA VAL A 198 -11.83 -1.95 -16.92
C VAL A 198 -10.79 -2.40 -17.95
N ASP A 199 -11.12 -2.24 -19.22
CA ASP A 199 -10.26 -2.65 -20.36
C ASP A 199 -9.67 -1.44 -21.11
N SER A 200 -10.06 -0.23 -20.73
CA SER A 200 -9.60 1.00 -21.35
C SER A 200 -9.57 2.17 -20.36
N VAL A 201 -8.88 3.25 -20.74
CA VAL A 201 -8.87 4.53 -20.01
C VAL A 201 -10.28 5.09 -19.85
N ASP A 202 -11.14 4.94 -20.86
CA ASP A 202 -12.53 5.41 -20.81
C ASP A 202 -13.35 4.60 -19.80
N ASP A 203 -13.19 3.27 -19.77
CA ASP A 203 -13.84 2.39 -18.77
C ASP A 203 -13.37 2.75 -17.36
N ALA A 204 -12.05 2.94 -17.19
CA ALA A 204 -11.48 3.37 -15.92
C ALA A 204 -12.04 4.72 -15.45
N THR A 205 -12.19 5.67 -16.39
CA THR A 205 -12.75 6.99 -16.07
C THR A 205 -14.21 6.89 -15.65
N ALA A 206 -14.99 6.05 -16.34
CA ALA A 206 -16.37 5.78 -15.98
C ALA A 206 -16.48 5.09 -14.61
N ALA A 207 -15.67 4.06 -14.37
CA ALA A 207 -15.61 3.35 -13.08
C ALA A 207 -15.20 4.28 -11.93
N ALA A 208 -14.14 5.07 -12.10
CA ALA A 208 -13.69 6.03 -11.11
C ALA A 208 -14.77 7.07 -10.78
N THR A 209 -15.49 7.54 -11.80
CA THR A 209 -16.59 8.51 -11.63
C THR A 209 -17.77 7.88 -10.88
N ALA A 210 -18.13 6.63 -11.19
CA ALA A 210 -19.21 5.92 -10.50
C ALA A 210 -18.86 5.65 -9.02
N LEU A 211 -17.59 5.39 -8.71
CA LEU A 211 -17.13 5.16 -7.34
C LEU A 211 -17.20 6.43 -6.46
N LEU A 212 -17.34 7.63 -7.03
CA LEU A 212 -17.56 8.87 -6.25
C LEU A 212 -18.88 8.87 -5.46
N ASP A 213 -19.83 8.02 -5.82
CA ASP A 213 -21.04 7.82 -5.00
C ASP A 213 -20.74 7.14 -3.66
N ARG A 214 -19.55 6.50 -3.52
CA ARG A 214 -19.15 5.71 -2.34
C ARG A 214 -17.92 6.26 -1.63
N CYS A 215 -17.10 7.08 -2.28
CA CYS A 215 -15.86 7.64 -1.70
C CYS A 215 -15.64 9.09 -2.19
N ARG A 216 -14.73 9.80 -1.53
CA ARG A 216 -14.48 11.24 -1.79
C ARG A 216 -13.67 11.49 -3.04
N SER A 217 -12.73 10.62 -3.34
CA SER A 217 -11.96 10.63 -4.58
C SER A 217 -11.39 9.23 -4.85
N VAL A 218 -10.99 8.99 -6.10
CA VAL A 218 -10.54 7.67 -6.58
C VAL A 218 -9.31 7.85 -7.46
N ILE A 219 -8.40 6.90 -7.39
CA ILE A 219 -7.34 6.68 -8.39
C ILE A 219 -7.44 5.21 -8.83
N ILE A 220 -7.47 4.98 -10.15
CA ILE A 220 -7.37 3.64 -10.75
C ILE A 220 -6.05 3.58 -11.52
N THR A 221 -5.14 2.69 -11.12
CA THR A 221 -3.89 2.44 -11.83
C THR A 221 -4.11 1.47 -12.98
N LEU A 222 -3.48 1.75 -14.13
CA LEU A 222 -3.64 1.04 -15.41
C LEU A 222 -2.31 0.50 -15.94
N GLY A 223 -1.38 0.17 -15.05
CA GLY A 223 -0.05 -0.32 -15.43
C GLY A 223 0.61 0.58 -16.47
N GLY A 224 0.92 0.03 -17.64
CA GLY A 224 1.58 0.76 -18.73
C GLY A 224 0.76 1.91 -19.36
N ASP A 225 -0.53 1.99 -19.07
CA ASP A 225 -1.40 3.09 -19.53
C ASP A 225 -1.50 4.24 -18.50
N GLY A 226 -0.82 4.11 -17.35
CA GLY A 226 -0.73 5.16 -16.33
C GLY A 226 -1.82 5.07 -15.26
N ALA A 227 -2.54 6.16 -15.00
CA ALA A 227 -3.57 6.19 -13.98
C ALA A 227 -4.69 7.18 -14.31
N VAL A 228 -5.92 6.82 -13.94
CA VAL A 228 -7.08 7.70 -13.95
C VAL A 228 -7.37 8.17 -12.53
N PHE A 229 -7.76 9.41 -12.37
CA PHE A 229 -8.26 9.95 -11.11
C PHE A 229 -9.62 10.59 -11.28
N ALA A 230 -10.45 10.53 -10.24
CA ALA A 230 -11.73 11.21 -10.18
C ALA A 230 -11.96 11.82 -8.79
N SER A 231 -12.57 13.00 -8.77
CA SER A 231 -13.00 13.73 -7.58
C SER A 231 -14.25 14.55 -7.89
N PRO A 232 -14.92 15.15 -6.91
CA PRO A 232 -16.05 16.05 -7.15
C PRO A 232 -15.71 17.26 -8.04
N THR A 233 -14.42 17.60 -8.21
CA THR A 233 -13.97 18.71 -9.06
C THR A 233 -13.67 18.29 -10.49
N GLY A 234 -13.70 17.00 -10.82
CA GLY A 234 -13.48 16.46 -12.15
C GLY A 234 -12.67 15.17 -12.14
N ALA A 235 -12.52 14.61 -13.34
CA ALA A 235 -11.72 13.42 -13.60
C ALA A 235 -10.64 13.73 -14.66
N GLY A 236 -9.57 12.93 -14.66
CA GLY A 236 -8.48 13.04 -15.62
C GLY A 236 -7.66 11.76 -15.72
N HIS A 237 -6.83 11.70 -16.76
CA HIS A 237 -5.90 10.61 -17.02
C HIS A 237 -4.47 11.13 -17.06
N VAL A 238 -3.58 10.43 -16.42
CA VAL A 238 -2.13 10.65 -16.47
C VAL A 238 -1.50 9.47 -17.20
N PRO A 239 -1.00 9.65 -18.42
CA PRO A 239 -0.38 8.56 -19.18
C PRO A 239 0.98 8.19 -18.60
N ALA A 240 1.30 6.89 -18.58
CA ALA A 240 2.63 6.43 -18.18
C ALA A 240 3.70 6.81 -19.21
N PRO A 241 4.93 7.13 -18.77
CA PRO A 241 6.04 7.28 -19.68
C PRO A 241 6.39 5.93 -20.33
N ARG A 242 6.80 5.94 -21.60
CA ARG A 242 7.25 4.72 -22.28
C ARG A 242 8.62 4.33 -21.77
N VAL A 243 8.70 3.20 -21.09
CA VAL A 243 9.94 2.63 -20.55
C VAL A 243 10.09 1.17 -20.99
N THR A 244 11.31 0.65 -20.93
CA THR A 244 11.54 -0.80 -21.05
C THR A 244 11.35 -1.41 -19.68
N VAL A 245 10.30 -2.18 -19.50
CA VAL A 245 9.98 -2.86 -18.24
C VAL A 245 11.00 -3.96 -17.99
N VAL A 246 11.62 -3.96 -16.80
CA VAL A 246 12.54 -4.99 -16.32
C VAL A 246 11.88 -5.82 -15.21
N ASP A 247 11.24 -5.14 -14.26
CA ASP A 247 10.53 -5.73 -13.13
C ASP A 247 9.42 -4.76 -12.69
N THR A 248 8.22 -5.27 -12.47
CA THR A 248 7.07 -4.48 -11.99
C THR A 248 6.79 -4.66 -10.50
N THR A 249 7.62 -5.44 -9.81
CA THR A 249 7.45 -5.68 -8.37
C THR A 249 7.55 -4.37 -7.60
N GLY A 250 6.50 -4.06 -6.83
CA GLY A 250 6.45 -2.84 -6.03
C GLY A 250 6.13 -1.56 -6.80
N ALA A 251 5.88 -1.60 -8.12
CA ALA A 251 5.49 -0.42 -8.90
C ALA A 251 4.24 0.27 -8.32
N GLY A 252 3.22 -0.51 -7.96
CA GLY A 252 2.02 0.00 -7.29
C GLY A 252 2.33 0.63 -5.92
N ASP A 253 3.25 0.04 -5.14
CA ASP A 253 3.66 0.61 -3.85
C ASP A 253 4.44 1.92 -4.04
N ALA A 254 5.32 1.98 -5.07
CA ALA A 254 6.04 3.19 -5.44
C ALA A 254 5.08 4.30 -5.86
N PHE A 255 4.10 3.97 -6.70
CA PHE A 255 3.03 4.88 -7.11
C PHE A 255 2.29 5.46 -5.90
N VAL A 256 1.75 4.60 -5.03
CA VAL A 256 0.93 5.03 -3.89
C VAL A 256 1.74 5.85 -2.89
N GLY A 257 2.97 5.45 -2.59
CA GLY A 257 3.85 6.20 -1.70
C GLY A 257 4.15 7.60 -2.21
N ALA A 258 4.43 7.75 -3.51
CA ALA A 258 4.66 9.05 -4.16
C ALA A 258 3.41 9.93 -4.17
N VAL A 259 2.23 9.37 -4.48
CA VAL A 259 0.94 10.06 -4.38
C VAL A 259 0.74 10.63 -2.97
N CYS A 260 0.97 9.82 -1.93
CA CYS A 260 0.75 10.25 -0.55
C CYS A 260 1.76 11.31 -0.08
N ALA A 261 3.00 11.28 -0.59
CA ALA A 261 3.97 12.33 -0.34
C ALA A 261 3.49 13.69 -0.85
N GLU A 262 3.01 13.75 -2.09
CA GLU A 262 2.46 14.97 -2.70
C GLU A 262 1.18 15.45 -2.00
N LEU A 263 0.28 14.52 -1.64
CA LEU A 263 -0.94 14.88 -0.90
C LEU A 263 -0.62 15.44 0.49
N ALA A 264 0.42 14.94 1.15
CA ALA A 264 0.89 15.48 2.44
C ALA A 264 1.44 16.91 2.29
N ASP A 265 2.06 17.22 1.16
CA ASP A 265 2.51 18.59 0.83
C ASP A 265 1.37 19.51 0.38
N GLY A 266 0.14 18.98 0.24
CA GLY A 266 -1.06 19.74 -0.12
C GLY A 266 -1.31 19.84 -1.61
N ALA A 267 -0.69 18.99 -2.43
CA ALA A 267 -0.94 18.94 -3.86
C ALA A 267 -2.39 18.54 -4.19
N ALA A 268 -2.89 18.99 -5.34
CA ALA A 268 -4.14 18.51 -5.90
C ALA A 268 -4.00 17.06 -6.37
N LEU A 269 -5.12 16.30 -6.40
CA LEU A 269 -5.13 14.88 -6.73
C LEU A 269 -4.48 14.56 -8.08
N GLY A 270 -4.73 15.37 -9.12
CA GLY A 270 -4.12 15.18 -10.44
C GLY A 270 -2.59 15.32 -10.42
N ALA A 271 -2.06 16.34 -9.75
CA ALA A 271 -0.62 16.53 -9.61
C ALA A 271 0.04 15.40 -8.80
N ALA A 272 -0.65 14.93 -7.74
CA ALA A 272 -0.20 13.77 -6.99
C ALA A 272 -0.19 12.49 -7.87
N GLY A 273 -1.20 12.32 -8.74
CA GLY A 273 -1.25 11.25 -9.72
C GLY A 273 -0.09 11.29 -10.73
N GLU A 274 0.27 12.47 -11.24
CA GLU A 274 1.43 12.65 -12.13
C GLU A 274 2.72 12.20 -11.46
N ARG A 275 2.91 12.56 -10.19
CA ARG A 275 4.08 12.13 -9.41
C ARG A 275 4.08 10.62 -9.17
N GLY A 276 2.92 10.05 -8.85
CA GLY A 276 2.75 8.60 -8.71
C GLY A 276 3.14 7.83 -9.96
N VAL A 277 2.62 8.23 -11.13
CA VAL A 277 2.94 7.62 -12.43
C VAL A 277 4.42 7.72 -12.79
N ALA A 278 5.10 8.79 -12.37
CA ALA A 278 6.53 8.95 -12.61
C ALA A 278 7.41 8.08 -11.67
N ALA A 279 6.86 7.62 -10.55
CA ALA A 279 7.58 6.85 -9.53
C ALA A 279 7.36 5.33 -9.67
N GLY A 280 6.17 4.88 -10.09
CA GLY A 280 5.79 3.48 -10.32
C GLY A 280 6.10 3.04 -11.74
#